data_108e1d1f81a0a3965dd49327dd0da3f5
#
_entry.id   108e1d1f81a0a3965dd49327dd0da3f5
#
_cell.length_a   1.000
_cell.length_b   1.000
_cell.length_c   1.000
_cell.angle_alpha   90.00
_cell.angle_beta   90.00
_cell.angle_gamma   90.00
#
_symmetry.space_group_name_H-M   'P 1'
#
loop_
_entity.id
_entity.type
_entity.pdbx_description
1 polymer ?
#
loop_
_entity_poly.entity_id
_entity_poly.type
_entity_poly.pdbx_seq_one_letter_code
_entity_poly.pdbx_strand_id
1 'polypeptide(L)'
;HPKEALKEIRSIIDKEHPDLLVGNSCGAFLAQMLSPVVGIPALLGNPYFKMTEFLKVRIGEHQYKAPRKDGNQRLVIDEALIEEFSELEAVQFDCCNPYYKERVWGLFGEQDTLAHFSPLFMEHYNNIYHFPGGHTPTEQEVKTWYAPLATKMLMEYPAKEERYFQHFKGGKYKFINSAFDSETLERMVVYQAI
;
A
#
# COMPACT_ATOMS: atom_id res chain seq x y z
N HIS A 1 -9.97 4.65 12.15
CA HIS A 1 -9.16 3.49 12.53
C HIS A 1 -8.55 2.82 11.28
N PRO A 2 -7.31 2.32 11.32
CA PRO A 2 -6.62 1.81 10.13
C PRO A 2 -7.25 0.54 9.57
N LYS A 3 -7.77 -0.34 10.40
CA LYS A 3 -8.47 -1.56 9.93
C LYS A 3 -9.75 -1.24 9.18
N GLU A 4 -10.49 -0.22 9.60
CA GLU A 4 -11.68 0.28 8.90
C GLU A 4 -11.27 0.94 7.57
N ALA A 5 -10.25 1.80 7.60
CA ALA A 5 -9.71 2.42 6.39
C ALA A 5 -9.24 1.38 5.36
N LEU A 6 -8.58 0.30 5.78
CA LEU A 6 -8.20 -0.81 4.89
C LEU A 6 -9.42 -1.48 4.24
N LYS A 7 -10.51 -1.69 4.99
CA LYS A 7 -11.77 -2.24 4.45
C LYS A 7 -12.42 -1.30 3.44
N GLU A 8 -12.48 0.00 3.74
CA GLU A 8 -13.03 1.01 2.84
C GLU A 8 -12.21 1.11 1.55
N ILE A 9 -10.87 1.20 1.66
CA ILE A 9 -9.99 1.24 0.49
C ILE A 9 -10.14 -0.04 -0.33
N ARG A 10 -10.22 -1.20 0.31
CA ARG A 10 -10.47 -2.47 -0.37
C ARG A 10 -11.78 -2.47 -1.15
N SER A 11 -12.86 -1.95 -0.57
CA SER A 11 -14.15 -1.80 -1.25
C SER A 11 -14.08 -0.90 -2.48
N ILE A 12 -13.29 0.20 -2.39
CA ILE A 12 -13.05 1.09 -3.52
C ILE A 12 -12.25 0.37 -4.61
N ILE A 13 -11.21 -0.37 -4.23
CA ILE A 13 -10.40 -1.16 -5.18
C ILE A 13 -11.26 -2.19 -5.91
N ASP A 14 -12.12 -2.90 -5.19
CA ASP A 14 -13.00 -3.92 -5.77
C ASP A 14 -14.05 -3.32 -6.73
N LYS A 15 -14.42 -2.06 -6.54
CA LYS A 15 -15.37 -1.32 -7.39
C LYS A 15 -14.70 -0.66 -8.60
N GLU A 16 -13.58 0.03 -8.37
CA GLU A 16 -12.95 0.89 -9.39
C GLU A 16 -11.85 0.17 -10.19
N HIS A 17 -11.39 -1.00 -9.73
CA HIS A 17 -10.36 -1.83 -10.37
C HIS A 17 -9.09 -1.06 -10.78
N PRO A 18 -8.42 -0.33 -9.87
CA PRO A 18 -7.23 0.44 -10.20
C PRO A 18 -6.05 -0.48 -10.55
N ASP A 19 -5.18 0.01 -11.43
CA ASP A 19 -3.98 -0.71 -11.87
C ASP A 19 -2.74 -0.41 -11.00
N LEU A 20 -2.83 0.64 -10.16
CA LEU A 20 -1.75 1.08 -9.27
C LEU A 20 -2.32 1.68 -7.99
N LEU A 21 -1.71 1.36 -6.87
CA LEU A 21 -1.94 2.04 -5.60
C LEU A 21 -0.86 3.11 -5.40
N VAL A 22 -1.27 4.33 -5.05
CA VAL A 22 -0.33 5.41 -4.71
C VAL A 22 -0.70 5.96 -3.34
N GLY A 23 0.26 5.98 -2.42
CA GLY A 23 0.06 6.51 -1.09
C GLY A 23 1.22 7.38 -0.63
N ASN A 24 0.96 8.32 0.30
CA ASN A 24 2.00 9.10 0.96
C ASN A 24 1.88 8.97 2.48
N SER A 25 3.00 8.88 3.19
CA SER A 25 3.05 8.79 4.66
C SER A 25 2.23 7.60 5.20
N CYS A 26 1.25 7.84 6.05
CA CYS A 26 0.30 6.82 6.53
C CYS A 26 -0.47 6.17 5.37
N GLY A 27 -0.81 6.92 4.31
CA GLY A 27 -1.44 6.36 3.11
C GLY A 27 -0.52 5.38 2.37
N ALA A 28 0.79 5.60 2.39
CA ALA A 28 1.77 4.66 1.87
C ALA A 28 1.83 3.37 2.69
N PHE A 29 1.77 3.46 4.03
CA PHE A 29 1.65 2.30 4.90
C PHE A 29 0.43 1.44 4.56
N LEU A 30 -0.75 2.06 4.37
CA LEU A 30 -1.98 1.35 3.99
C LEU A 30 -1.89 0.75 2.58
N ALA A 31 -1.30 1.48 1.62
CA ALA A 31 -1.10 0.97 0.26
C ALA A 31 -0.15 -0.24 0.23
N GLN A 32 0.91 -0.23 1.03
CA GLN A 32 1.81 -1.37 1.22
C GLN A 32 1.06 -2.60 1.75
N MET A 33 0.23 -2.42 2.78
CA MET A 33 -0.55 -3.53 3.36
C MET A 33 -1.54 -4.14 2.36
N LEU A 34 -2.13 -3.31 1.51
CA LEU A 34 -3.13 -3.76 0.53
C LEU A 34 -2.50 -4.37 -0.73
N SER A 35 -1.36 -3.86 -1.20
CA SER A 35 -0.74 -4.29 -2.45
C SER A 35 -0.64 -5.82 -2.59
N PRO A 36 -0.09 -6.58 -1.63
CA PRO A 36 -0.02 -8.04 -1.73
C PRO A 36 -1.39 -8.73 -1.65
N VAL A 37 -2.34 -8.15 -0.91
CA VAL A 37 -3.69 -8.72 -0.73
C VAL A 37 -4.52 -8.62 -2.01
N VAL A 38 -4.40 -7.48 -2.72
CA VAL A 38 -5.16 -7.22 -3.95
C VAL A 38 -4.39 -7.55 -5.23
N GLY A 39 -3.08 -7.79 -5.13
CA GLY A 39 -2.23 -8.10 -6.28
C GLY A 39 -1.95 -6.92 -7.20
N ILE A 40 -2.10 -5.69 -6.71
CA ILE A 40 -1.88 -4.44 -7.43
C ILE A 40 -0.55 -3.84 -6.99
N PRO A 41 0.33 -3.36 -7.92
CA PRO A 41 1.57 -2.70 -7.55
C PRO A 41 1.32 -1.41 -6.76
N ALA A 42 2.30 -0.98 -5.95
CA ALA A 42 2.15 0.22 -5.12
C ALA A 42 3.37 1.15 -5.21
N LEU A 43 3.11 2.45 -5.37
CA LEU A 43 4.08 3.53 -5.23
C LEU A 43 3.89 4.20 -3.87
N LEU A 44 4.92 4.12 -3.04
CA LEU A 44 4.92 4.59 -1.66
C LEU A 44 5.75 5.87 -1.56
N GLY A 45 5.10 7.01 -1.39
CA GLY A 45 5.76 8.29 -1.11
C GLY A 45 5.99 8.46 0.38
N ASN A 46 7.23 8.72 0.80
CA ASN A 46 7.59 8.99 2.19
C ASN A 46 6.86 8.07 3.19
N PRO A 47 6.90 6.73 3.00
CA PRO A 47 6.11 5.81 3.81
C PRO A 47 6.49 5.91 5.29
N TYR A 48 5.48 5.94 6.17
CA TYR A 48 5.71 5.96 7.61
C TYR A 48 5.38 4.58 8.21
N PHE A 49 6.41 3.77 8.46
CA PHE A 49 6.26 2.36 8.86
C PHE A 49 6.12 2.13 10.37
N LYS A 50 6.27 3.18 11.20
CA LYS A 50 6.20 3.10 12.67
C LYS A 50 5.13 4.04 13.22
N MET A 51 3.90 3.86 12.74
CA MET A 51 2.75 4.68 13.14
C MET A 51 2.46 4.58 14.64
N THR A 52 2.70 3.42 15.25
CA THR A 52 2.54 3.20 16.69
C THR A 52 3.41 4.17 17.51
N GLU A 53 4.70 4.29 17.18
CA GLU A 53 5.61 5.21 17.86
C GLU A 53 5.19 6.67 17.63
N PHE A 54 4.82 7.01 16.41
CA PHE A 54 4.36 8.34 16.04
C PHE A 54 3.12 8.78 16.82
N LEU A 55 2.16 7.87 17.02
CA LEU A 55 0.89 8.16 17.66
C LEU A 55 0.99 8.17 19.19
N LYS A 56 1.81 7.31 19.79
CA LYS A 56 1.98 7.23 21.26
C LYS A 56 2.32 8.56 21.92
N VAL A 57 3.10 9.41 21.24
CA VAL A 57 3.48 10.74 21.77
C VAL A 57 2.47 11.84 21.43
N ARG A 58 1.31 11.46 20.87
CA ARG A 58 0.26 12.37 20.38
C ARG A 58 -1.14 11.98 20.83
N ILE A 59 -1.24 11.23 21.91
CA ILE A 59 -2.55 10.84 22.47
C ILE A 59 -3.34 12.10 22.82
N GLY A 60 -4.63 12.14 22.45
CA GLY A 60 -5.53 13.24 22.72
C GLY A 60 -6.35 13.68 21.51
N GLU A 61 -6.96 14.84 21.65
CA GLU A 61 -7.76 15.45 20.60
C GLU A 61 -6.94 16.40 19.74
N HIS A 62 -7.07 16.26 18.43
CA HIS A 62 -6.41 17.07 17.43
C HIS A 62 -7.42 17.53 16.39
N GLN A 63 -6.99 18.45 15.53
CA GLN A 63 -7.77 18.86 14.37
C GLN A 63 -7.07 18.40 13.08
N TYR A 64 -7.86 17.98 12.11
CA TYR A 64 -7.33 17.74 10.76
C TYR A 64 -6.83 19.06 10.16
N LYS A 65 -5.67 19.01 9.49
CA LYS A 65 -5.10 20.19 8.81
C LYS A 65 -5.96 20.65 7.62
N ALA A 66 -6.65 19.71 6.98
CA ALA A 66 -7.57 19.99 5.88
C ALA A 66 -8.98 19.51 6.25
N PRO A 67 -10.04 20.20 5.80
CA PRO A 67 -11.42 19.79 6.03
C PRO A 67 -11.67 18.39 5.44
N ARG A 68 -12.34 17.53 6.20
CA ARG A 68 -12.87 16.27 5.67
C ARG A 68 -14.13 16.54 4.85
N LYS A 69 -14.45 15.62 3.93
CA LYS A 69 -15.67 15.71 3.10
C LYS A 69 -16.96 15.70 3.92
N ASP A 70 -16.94 15.04 5.08
CA ASP A 70 -18.06 14.99 6.04
C ASP A 70 -18.14 16.22 6.97
N GLY A 71 -17.23 17.20 6.81
CA GLY A 71 -17.13 18.39 7.65
C GLY A 71 -16.55 18.14 9.04
N ASN A 72 -16.23 16.90 9.42
CA ASN A 72 -15.62 16.60 10.70
C ASN A 72 -14.15 17.08 10.71
N GLN A 73 -13.81 17.91 11.69
CA GLN A 73 -12.46 18.43 11.89
C GLN A 73 -11.73 17.73 13.04
N ARG A 74 -12.44 16.95 13.84
CA ARG A 74 -11.88 16.32 15.03
C ARG A 74 -11.17 15.02 14.71
N LEU A 75 -9.91 14.91 15.12
CA LEU A 75 -9.12 13.70 15.13
C LEU A 75 -8.84 13.29 16.58
N VAL A 76 -9.26 12.11 16.98
CA VAL A 76 -8.94 11.53 18.30
C VAL A 76 -7.85 10.49 18.10
N ILE A 77 -6.76 10.64 18.84
CA ILE A 77 -5.70 9.63 18.96
C ILE A 77 -5.84 9.00 20.32
N ASP A 78 -6.30 7.77 20.38
CA ASP A 78 -6.51 6.98 21.58
C ASP A 78 -5.71 5.67 21.56
N GLU A 79 -5.77 4.94 22.65
CA GLU A 79 -5.05 3.67 22.79
C GLU A 79 -5.55 2.62 21.79
N ALA A 80 -6.84 2.59 21.47
CA ALA A 80 -7.42 1.66 20.52
C ALA A 80 -6.87 1.89 19.09
N LEU A 81 -6.73 3.16 18.68
CA LEU A 81 -6.10 3.51 17.42
C LEU A 81 -4.64 3.04 17.38
N ILE A 82 -3.90 3.25 18.46
CA ILE A 82 -2.49 2.86 18.57
C ILE A 82 -2.35 1.33 18.52
N GLU A 83 -3.21 0.59 19.19
CA GLU A 83 -3.20 -0.87 19.22
C GLU A 83 -3.47 -1.44 17.82
N GLU A 84 -4.47 -0.92 17.09
CA GLU A 84 -4.71 -1.34 15.71
C GLU A 84 -3.50 -1.13 14.80
N PHE A 85 -2.79 0.00 14.93
CA PHE A 85 -1.54 0.20 14.18
C PHE A 85 -0.45 -0.76 14.62
N SER A 86 -0.31 -1.04 15.91
CA SER A 86 0.67 -1.99 16.44
C SER A 86 0.48 -3.39 15.88
N GLU A 87 -0.77 -3.86 15.78
CA GLU A 87 -1.10 -5.15 15.19
C GLU A 87 -0.77 -5.20 13.69
N LEU A 88 -1.05 -4.12 12.95
CA LEU A 88 -0.71 -4.04 11.53
C LEU A 88 0.80 -3.95 11.30
N GLU A 89 1.52 -3.19 12.11
CA GLU A 89 2.98 -3.09 12.05
C GLU A 89 3.67 -4.44 12.28
N ALA A 90 3.12 -5.27 13.18
CA ALA A 90 3.68 -6.59 13.47
C ALA A 90 3.71 -7.52 12.25
N VAL A 91 2.82 -7.31 11.27
CA VAL A 91 2.67 -8.15 10.07
C VAL A 91 2.91 -7.40 8.76
N GLN A 92 3.32 -6.14 8.81
CA GLN A 92 3.37 -5.26 7.64
C GLN A 92 4.28 -5.76 6.51
N PHE A 93 5.26 -6.60 6.81
CA PHE A 93 6.20 -7.15 5.83
C PHE A 93 6.06 -8.66 5.58
N ASP A 94 5.10 -9.33 6.20
CA ASP A 94 4.92 -10.79 6.10
C ASP A 94 4.67 -11.26 4.65
N CYS A 95 4.04 -10.43 3.83
CA CYS A 95 3.77 -10.73 2.43
C CYS A 95 4.88 -10.27 1.46
N CYS A 96 6.05 -9.85 1.95
CA CYS A 96 7.18 -9.41 1.14
C CYS A 96 7.95 -10.56 0.50
N ASN A 97 7.29 -11.32 -0.38
CA ASN A 97 7.92 -12.35 -1.20
C ASN A 97 8.60 -11.73 -2.45
N PRO A 98 9.43 -12.48 -3.19
CA PRO A 98 10.15 -11.96 -4.37
C PRO A 98 9.27 -11.25 -5.40
N TYR A 99 8.03 -11.68 -5.58
CA TYR A 99 7.10 -11.06 -6.51
C TYR A 99 6.71 -9.63 -6.11
N TYR A 100 6.47 -9.39 -4.80
CA TYR A 100 6.10 -8.06 -4.30
C TYR A 100 7.30 -7.16 -4.03
N LYS A 101 8.48 -7.72 -3.78
CA LYS A 101 9.72 -6.94 -3.67
C LYS A 101 9.98 -6.06 -4.89
N GLU A 102 9.58 -6.51 -6.07
CA GLU A 102 9.72 -5.75 -7.31
C GLU A 102 8.55 -4.80 -7.59
N ARG A 103 7.36 -5.08 -7.03
CA ARG A 103 6.11 -4.38 -7.36
C ARG A 103 5.73 -3.26 -6.40
N VAL A 104 6.47 -3.13 -5.33
CA VAL A 104 6.32 -2.02 -4.38
C VAL A 104 7.53 -1.12 -4.51
N TRP A 105 7.29 0.12 -4.95
CA TRP A 105 8.34 1.11 -5.16
C TRP A 105 8.26 2.20 -4.11
N GLY A 106 9.41 2.61 -3.57
CA GLY A 106 9.53 3.68 -2.58
C GLY A 106 10.08 4.96 -3.21
N LEU A 107 9.46 6.10 -2.92
CA LEU A 107 9.91 7.43 -3.30
C LEU A 107 10.07 8.29 -2.06
N PHE A 108 11.31 8.65 -1.73
CA PHE A 108 11.69 9.34 -0.49
C PHE A 108 12.17 10.75 -0.74
N GLY A 109 11.61 11.70 0.02
CA GLY A 109 12.07 13.09 0.00
C GLY A 109 13.38 13.26 0.75
N GLU A 110 14.41 13.83 0.10
CA GLU A 110 15.71 14.08 0.71
C GLU A 110 15.66 15.14 1.83
N GLN A 111 14.63 15.98 1.82
CA GLN A 111 14.37 17.02 2.83
C GLN A 111 13.26 16.59 3.80
N ASP A 112 12.85 15.32 3.77
CA ASP A 112 11.87 14.81 4.74
C ASP A 112 12.51 14.74 6.14
N THR A 113 11.95 15.49 7.08
CA THR A 113 12.38 15.50 8.48
C THR A 113 11.55 14.59 9.38
N LEU A 114 10.58 13.86 8.81
CA LEU A 114 9.61 13.08 9.57
C LEU A 114 9.76 11.57 9.34
N ALA A 115 9.91 11.13 8.08
CA ALA A 115 9.89 9.72 7.70
C ALA A 115 11.24 9.27 7.12
N HIS A 116 12.15 8.83 7.99
CA HIS A 116 13.49 8.36 7.62
C HIS A 116 13.54 6.83 7.48
N PHE A 117 12.62 6.24 6.69
CA PHE A 117 12.44 4.80 6.59
C PHE A 117 13.02 4.17 5.32
N SER A 118 13.83 4.90 4.54
CA SER A 118 14.47 4.32 3.36
C SER A 118 15.39 3.12 3.68
N PRO A 119 16.14 3.06 4.81
CA PRO A 119 16.88 1.85 5.16
C PRO A 119 15.98 0.65 5.42
N LEU A 120 14.91 0.82 6.22
CA LEU A 120 13.94 -0.24 6.50
C LEU A 120 13.22 -0.71 5.23
N PHE A 121 12.89 0.24 4.32
CA PHE A 121 12.30 -0.10 3.03
C PHE A 121 13.22 -1.01 2.21
N MET A 122 14.52 -0.72 2.14
CA MET A 122 15.50 -1.51 1.37
C MET A 122 15.70 -2.94 1.92
N GLU A 123 15.38 -3.22 3.16
CA GLU A 123 15.40 -4.57 3.72
C GLU A 123 14.32 -5.46 3.09
N HIS A 124 13.22 -4.85 2.62
CA HIS A 124 12.03 -5.55 2.15
C HIS A 124 11.75 -5.40 0.66
N TYR A 125 12.16 -4.28 0.03
CA TYR A 125 11.82 -3.94 -1.36
C TYR A 125 13.05 -3.50 -2.15
N ASN A 126 13.03 -3.70 -3.47
CA ASN A 126 14.20 -3.48 -4.33
C ASN A 126 14.20 -2.11 -5.02
N ASN A 127 13.03 -1.52 -5.28
CA ASN A 127 12.91 -0.32 -6.10
C ASN A 127 12.77 0.93 -5.23
N ILE A 128 13.86 1.64 -5.04
CA ILE A 128 13.92 2.86 -4.24
C ILE A 128 14.33 4.06 -5.10
N TYR A 129 13.66 5.18 -4.89
CA TYR A 129 13.89 6.46 -5.57
C TYR A 129 13.91 7.59 -4.54
N HIS A 130 14.60 8.68 -4.90
CA HIS A 130 14.69 9.88 -4.07
C HIS A 130 14.32 11.11 -4.87
N PHE A 131 13.81 12.15 -4.21
CA PHE A 131 13.51 13.43 -4.81
C PHE A 131 13.87 14.59 -3.85
N PRO A 132 14.20 15.78 -4.37
CA PRO A 132 14.62 16.92 -3.54
C PRO A 132 13.42 17.62 -2.90
N GLY A 133 12.61 16.89 -2.13
CA GLY A 133 11.41 17.40 -1.47
C GLY A 133 11.27 16.94 -0.03
N GLY A 134 10.22 17.45 0.65
CA GLY A 134 9.93 17.14 2.04
C GLY A 134 8.90 16.01 2.19
N HIS A 135 8.34 15.89 3.41
CA HIS A 135 7.40 14.83 3.76
C HIS A 135 6.09 14.87 2.97
N THR A 136 5.54 16.06 2.77
CA THR A 136 4.30 16.25 2.00
C THR A 136 4.65 16.82 0.64
N PRO A 137 4.48 16.06 -0.45
CA PRO A 137 4.83 16.55 -1.77
C PRO A 137 3.89 17.70 -2.20
N THR A 138 4.46 18.70 -2.84
CA THR A 138 3.72 19.75 -3.54
C THR A 138 3.12 19.23 -4.84
N GLU A 139 2.16 19.96 -5.41
CA GLU A 139 1.58 19.60 -6.72
C GLU A 139 2.65 19.49 -7.82
N GLN A 140 3.64 20.37 -7.80
CA GLN A 140 4.75 20.34 -8.75
C GLN A 140 5.62 19.07 -8.56
N GLU A 141 5.91 18.68 -7.33
CA GLU A 141 6.68 17.46 -7.03
C GLU A 141 5.89 16.21 -7.42
N VAL A 142 4.56 16.20 -7.21
CA VAL A 142 3.72 15.11 -7.71
C VAL A 142 3.83 14.98 -9.23
N LYS A 143 3.74 16.08 -9.98
CA LYS A 143 3.87 16.08 -11.44
C LYS A 143 5.26 15.66 -11.91
N THR A 144 6.30 16.07 -11.18
CA THR A 144 7.70 15.87 -11.60
C THR A 144 8.26 14.50 -11.20
N TRP A 145 7.84 13.95 -10.07
CA TRP A 145 8.45 12.74 -9.49
C TRP A 145 7.48 11.57 -9.37
N TYR A 146 6.28 11.78 -8.83
CA TYR A 146 5.31 10.69 -8.64
C TYR A 146 4.69 10.22 -9.96
N ALA A 147 4.22 11.15 -10.79
CA ALA A 147 3.53 10.81 -12.03
C ALA A 147 4.43 10.05 -13.03
N PRO A 148 5.70 10.41 -13.27
CA PRO A 148 6.59 9.63 -14.11
C PRO A 148 6.87 8.24 -13.58
N LEU A 149 7.07 8.07 -12.25
CA LEU A 149 7.26 6.77 -11.64
C LEU A 149 6.00 5.90 -11.72
N ALA A 150 4.83 6.49 -11.46
CA ALA A 150 3.55 5.81 -11.64
C ALA A 150 3.36 5.33 -13.08
N THR A 151 3.65 6.18 -14.05
CA THR A 151 3.60 5.83 -15.48
C THR A 151 4.56 4.68 -15.80
N LYS A 152 5.80 4.73 -15.30
CA LYS A 152 6.79 3.66 -15.47
C LYS A 152 6.27 2.34 -14.87
N MET A 153 5.72 2.37 -13.67
CA MET A 153 5.14 1.19 -13.02
C MET A 153 3.99 0.58 -13.84
N LEU A 154 3.09 1.41 -14.38
CA LEU A 154 1.98 0.94 -15.22
C LEU A 154 2.47 0.28 -16.51
N MET A 155 3.60 0.75 -17.09
CA MET A 155 4.22 0.11 -18.26
C MET A 155 4.91 -1.21 -17.88
N GLU A 156 5.56 -1.26 -16.73
CA GLU A 156 6.31 -2.44 -16.26
C GLU A 156 5.38 -3.53 -15.72
N TYR A 157 4.30 -3.12 -15.07
CA TYR A 157 3.29 -4.00 -14.50
C TYR A 157 1.90 -3.69 -15.07
N PRO A 158 1.68 -3.97 -16.37
CA PRO A 158 0.39 -3.70 -16.98
C PRO A 158 -0.72 -4.46 -16.25
N ALA A 159 -1.94 -3.91 -16.29
CA ALA A 159 -3.13 -4.55 -15.76
C ALA A 159 -3.13 -6.03 -16.14
N LYS A 160 -3.48 -6.89 -15.20
CA LYS A 160 -3.54 -8.32 -15.47
C LYS A 160 -4.51 -8.53 -16.63
N GLU A 161 -4.00 -8.91 -17.80
CA GLU A 161 -4.85 -9.49 -18.84
C GLU A 161 -5.65 -10.61 -18.20
N GLU A 162 -6.96 -10.61 -18.41
CA GLU A 162 -7.82 -11.70 -17.94
C GLU A 162 -7.26 -13.02 -18.47
N ARG A 163 -6.68 -13.82 -17.57
CA ARG A 163 -6.10 -15.11 -17.95
C ARG A 163 -7.15 -16.17 -17.81
N TYR A 164 -7.47 -16.81 -18.92
CA TYR A 164 -8.38 -17.95 -18.98
C TYR A 164 -7.57 -19.22 -19.20
N PHE A 165 -7.93 -20.27 -18.48
CA PHE A 165 -7.33 -21.59 -18.61
C PHE A 165 -8.41 -22.60 -18.94
N GLN A 166 -8.10 -23.55 -19.79
CA GLN A 166 -8.94 -24.70 -20.06
C GLN A 166 -8.32 -25.93 -19.37
N HIS A 167 -9.08 -26.53 -18.47
CA HIS A 167 -8.68 -27.80 -17.86
C HIS A 167 -8.74 -28.92 -18.92
N PHE A 168 -7.85 -29.90 -18.83
CA PHE A 168 -7.79 -31.03 -19.78
C PHE A 168 -9.12 -31.81 -19.88
N LYS A 169 -9.99 -31.76 -18.86
CA LYS A 169 -11.36 -32.30 -18.86
C LYS A 169 -12.40 -31.35 -19.47
N GLY A 170 -12.00 -30.23 -20.09
CA GLY A 170 -12.87 -29.31 -20.82
C GLY A 170 -13.43 -28.13 -20.03
N GLY A 171 -13.30 -28.08 -18.70
CA GLY A 171 -13.75 -26.94 -17.89
C GLY A 171 -12.93 -25.68 -18.18
N LYS A 172 -13.60 -24.54 -18.27
CA LYS A 172 -12.96 -23.22 -18.42
C LYS A 172 -12.91 -22.49 -17.08
N TYR A 173 -11.80 -21.82 -16.83
CA TYR A 173 -11.54 -21.13 -15.58
C TYR A 173 -10.90 -19.77 -15.84
N LYS A 174 -11.35 -18.75 -15.12
CA LYS A 174 -10.70 -17.45 -15.06
C LYS A 174 -9.71 -17.45 -13.90
N PHE A 175 -8.47 -17.07 -14.16
CA PHE A 175 -7.49 -16.84 -13.08
C PHE A 175 -7.92 -15.63 -12.26
N ILE A 176 -8.06 -15.80 -10.97
CA ILE A 176 -8.42 -14.73 -10.05
C ILE A 176 -7.15 -14.19 -9.38
N ASN A 177 -6.41 -15.06 -8.68
CA ASN A 177 -5.22 -14.65 -7.95
C ASN A 177 -4.33 -15.87 -7.61
N SER A 178 -3.15 -15.59 -7.09
CA SER A 178 -2.38 -16.57 -6.34
C SER A 178 -2.41 -16.23 -4.85
N ALA A 179 -2.56 -17.24 -4.03
CA ALA A 179 -2.51 -17.15 -2.58
C ALA A 179 -1.40 -18.06 -2.06
N PHE A 180 -1.06 -17.92 -0.80
CA PHE A 180 -0.22 -18.88 -0.11
C PHE A 180 -1.09 -19.63 0.90
N ASP A 181 -0.88 -20.92 0.98
CA ASP A 181 -1.42 -21.72 2.07
C ASP A 181 -0.87 -21.20 3.39
N SER A 182 -1.74 -20.98 4.37
CA SER A 182 -1.34 -20.38 5.64
C SER A 182 -0.49 -21.30 6.53
N GLU A 183 -0.52 -22.61 6.28
CA GLU A 183 0.21 -23.61 7.09
C GLU A 183 1.48 -24.05 6.37
N THR A 184 1.41 -24.32 5.07
CA THR A 184 2.52 -24.87 4.29
C THR A 184 3.36 -23.81 3.59
N LEU A 185 2.85 -22.58 3.46
CA LEU A 185 3.41 -21.48 2.67
C LEU A 185 3.58 -21.84 1.18
N GLU A 186 2.92 -22.90 0.72
CA GLU A 186 2.90 -23.24 -0.69
C GLU A 186 2.04 -22.28 -1.50
N ARG A 187 2.51 -21.98 -2.70
CA ARG A 187 1.78 -21.09 -3.62
C ARG A 187 0.56 -21.81 -4.20
N MET A 188 -0.61 -21.29 -3.89
CA MET A 188 -1.87 -21.73 -4.47
C MET A 188 -2.34 -20.80 -5.57
N VAL A 189 -3.10 -21.32 -6.50
CA VAL A 189 -3.73 -20.55 -7.58
C VAL A 189 -5.23 -20.61 -7.41
N VAL A 190 -5.85 -19.42 -7.35
CA VAL A 190 -7.29 -19.28 -7.20
C VAL A 190 -7.93 -19.07 -8.56
N TYR A 191 -8.87 -19.91 -8.92
CA TYR A 191 -9.62 -19.87 -10.18
C TYR A 191 -11.11 -19.70 -9.92
N GLN A 192 -11.77 -19.04 -10.85
CA GLN A 192 -13.24 -19.02 -10.95
C GLN A 192 -13.68 -19.87 -12.13
N ALA A 193 -14.56 -20.83 -11.92
CA ALA A 193 -15.21 -21.56 -13.01
C ALA A 193 -16.13 -20.62 -13.81
N ILE A 194 -16.14 -20.75 -15.13
CA ILE A 194 -16.97 -19.98 -16.08
C ILE A 194 -17.73 -20.89 -17.03
#